data_0f19b0a89c82d475ac43f06846c4b7fc
#
_entry.id   0f19b0a89c82d475ac43f06846c4b7fc
#
_cell.length_a   1.000
_cell.length_b   1.000
_cell.length_c   1.000
_cell.angle_alpha   90.00
_cell.angle_beta   90.00
_cell.angle_gamma   90.00
#
_symmetry.space_group_name_H-M   'P 1'
#
loop_
_entity.id
_entity.type
_entity.pdbx_description
1 polymer ?
#
loop_
_entity_poly.entity_id
_entity_poly.type
_entity_poly.pdbx_seq_one_letter_code
_entity_poly.pdbx_strand_id
1 'polypeptide(L)'
;GVSMKWLSTISEAEAGEIRIEKMKLDESGYPQPTGEYETIAADSVVLALGQDTNLGFLAAMPNLQVDRGSVVVDADMMTSVPGVFAGGDMVPGDRNVTVAIGHGKRAARAIDAWLKGVTATKEKPVGPASFDRLNPWYYADAPQKIRPQLDIVRRQTTFEEVLQGLTEENALFEARRCMSCGNCFECDNCYGVCPDNAVIKLGPGKRFRFNYDYCKGCGICANECPCGAIDMVREDI
;
A
#
# COMPACT_ATOMS: atom_id res chain seq x y z
N GLY A 1 -22.83 1.26 -22.12
CA GLY A 1 -22.44 1.13 -23.43
C GLY A 1 -20.97 1.38 -23.76
N VAL A 2 -20.00 0.94 -22.89
CA VAL A 2 -18.58 0.95 -23.25
C VAL A 2 -18.22 -0.37 -23.89
N SER A 3 -17.57 -0.32 -25.06
CA SER A 3 -17.03 -1.51 -25.74
C SER A 3 -15.54 -1.63 -25.46
N MET A 4 -15.09 -2.82 -25.02
CA MET A 4 -13.68 -3.10 -24.71
C MET A 4 -13.07 -3.90 -25.86
N LYS A 5 -11.95 -3.45 -26.40
CA LYS A 5 -11.14 -4.17 -27.40
C LYS A 5 -9.83 -4.61 -26.75
N TRP A 6 -9.78 -5.86 -26.29
CA TRP A 6 -8.61 -6.45 -25.67
C TRP A 6 -7.53 -6.77 -26.71
N LEU A 7 -6.27 -6.79 -26.29
CA LEU A 7 -5.12 -7.11 -27.15
C LEU A 7 -5.19 -6.33 -28.48
N SER A 8 -5.32 -5.02 -28.36
CA SER A 8 -5.38 -4.12 -29.53
C SER A 8 -4.58 -2.86 -29.24
N THR A 9 -3.94 -2.33 -30.26
CA THR A 9 -3.22 -1.05 -30.22
C THR A 9 -3.72 -0.14 -31.34
N ILE A 10 -3.63 1.17 -31.16
CA ILE A 10 -3.95 2.13 -32.23
C ILE A 10 -2.73 2.20 -33.14
N SER A 11 -2.92 1.91 -34.44
CA SER A 11 -1.88 2.05 -35.46
C SER A 11 -1.95 3.39 -36.19
N GLU A 12 -3.17 3.89 -36.45
CA GLU A 12 -3.40 5.16 -37.15
C GLU A 12 -4.63 5.86 -36.54
N ALA A 13 -4.62 7.19 -36.56
CA ALA A 13 -5.76 8.00 -36.20
C ALA A 13 -5.96 9.09 -37.29
N GLU A 14 -7.11 9.07 -37.91
CA GLU A 14 -7.52 10.03 -38.94
C GLU A 14 -8.81 10.76 -38.49
N ALA A 15 -9.21 11.78 -39.26
CA ALA A 15 -10.43 12.51 -38.96
C ALA A 15 -11.64 11.59 -39.12
N GLY A 16 -12.35 11.32 -38.03
CA GLY A 16 -13.56 10.51 -37.98
C GLY A 16 -13.35 9.01 -37.78
N GLU A 17 -12.10 8.51 -37.80
CA GLU A 17 -11.84 7.07 -37.60
C GLU A 17 -10.47 6.79 -37.01
N ILE A 18 -10.36 5.65 -36.35
CA ILE A 18 -9.10 5.06 -35.89
C ILE A 18 -8.92 3.65 -36.48
N ARG A 19 -7.68 3.31 -36.80
CA ARG A 19 -7.29 1.96 -37.17
C ARG A 19 -6.58 1.32 -36.02
N ILE A 20 -7.10 0.19 -35.56
CA ILE A 20 -6.47 -0.61 -34.50
C ILE A 20 -5.88 -1.89 -35.09
N GLU A 21 -4.73 -2.30 -34.55
CA GLU A 21 -4.10 -3.56 -34.85
C GLU A 21 -4.36 -4.56 -33.72
N LYS A 22 -4.74 -5.77 -34.07
CA LYS A 22 -4.90 -6.86 -33.10
C LYS A 22 -3.53 -7.39 -32.68
N MET A 23 -3.39 -7.66 -31.39
CA MET A 23 -2.16 -8.18 -30.81
C MET A 23 -2.37 -9.62 -30.36
N LYS A 24 -1.31 -10.40 -30.27
CA LYS A 24 -1.27 -11.70 -29.60
C LYS A 24 -0.15 -11.72 -28.57
N LEU A 25 -0.34 -12.46 -27.49
CA LEU A 25 0.71 -12.64 -26.50
C LEU A 25 1.73 -13.67 -27.01
N ASP A 26 3.01 -13.38 -26.86
CA ASP A 26 4.10 -14.35 -27.06
C ASP A 26 4.24 -15.26 -25.83
N GLU A 27 5.23 -16.18 -25.86
CA GLU A 27 5.51 -17.10 -24.75
C GLU A 27 5.88 -16.42 -23.44
N SER A 28 6.38 -15.20 -23.51
CA SER A 28 6.69 -14.38 -22.32
C SER A 28 5.51 -13.57 -21.79
N GLY A 29 4.35 -13.63 -22.47
CA GLY A 29 3.17 -12.84 -22.17
C GLY A 29 3.22 -11.41 -22.71
N TYR A 30 4.17 -11.11 -23.61
CA TYR A 30 4.29 -9.77 -24.19
C TYR A 30 3.47 -9.64 -25.48
N PRO A 31 2.71 -8.53 -25.70
CA PRO A 31 1.90 -8.35 -26.89
C PRO A 31 2.76 -8.17 -28.16
N GLN A 32 2.46 -8.95 -29.18
CA GLN A 32 3.07 -8.89 -30.49
C GLN A 32 2.02 -8.56 -31.56
N PRO A 33 2.35 -7.74 -32.57
CA PRO A 33 1.45 -7.40 -33.63
C PRO A 33 1.11 -8.64 -34.49
N THR A 34 -0.15 -8.72 -34.96
CA THR A 34 -0.61 -9.82 -35.79
C THR A 34 -0.70 -9.48 -37.26
N GLY A 35 -0.67 -8.19 -37.64
CA GLY A 35 -0.96 -7.70 -38.98
C GLY A 35 -2.44 -7.67 -39.31
N GLU A 36 -3.34 -7.98 -38.36
CA GLU A 36 -4.79 -7.86 -38.54
C GLU A 36 -5.28 -6.52 -38.03
N TYR A 37 -6.03 -5.78 -38.87
CA TYR A 37 -6.51 -4.45 -38.58
C TYR A 37 -8.04 -4.38 -38.55
N GLU A 38 -8.54 -3.46 -37.75
CA GLU A 38 -9.97 -3.10 -37.70
C GLU A 38 -10.08 -1.58 -37.68
N THR A 39 -10.96 -1.01 -38.51
CA THR A 39 -11.26 0.43 -38.48
C THR A 39 -12.50 0.69 -37.65
N ILE A 40 -12.44 1.67 -36.78
CA ILE A 40 -13.49 2.08 -35.84
C ILE A 40 -13.78 3.55 -36.06
N ALA A 41 -15.07 3.91 -36.23
CA ALA A 41 -15.48 5.31 -36.25
C ALA A 41 -15.22 5.98 -34.90
N ALA A 42 -14.59 7.15 -34.88
CA ALA A 42 -14.24 7.86 -33.67
C ALA A 42 -14.23 9.38 -33.92
N ASP A 43 -15.07 10.10 -33.20
CA ASP A 43 -15.10 11.57 -33.26
C ASP A 43 -13.99 12.18 -32.41
N SER A 44 -13.53 11.48 -31.40
CA SER A 44 -12.48 11.93 -30.49
C SER A 44 -11.65 10.74 -29.99
N VAL A 45 -10.36 10.94 -29.85
CA VAL A 45 -9.42 9.96 -29.32
C VAL A 45 -8.72 10.52 -28.08
N VAL A 46 -8.77 9.78 -26.98
CA VAL A 46 -8.06 10.14 -25.76
C VAL A 46 -6.98 9.10 -25.48
N LEU A 47 -5.72 9.53 -25.52
CA LEU A 47 -4.58 8.68 -25.18
C LEU A 47 -4.35 8.65 -23.68
N ALA A 48 -4.47 7.49 -23.07
CA ALA A 48 -4.20 7.25 -21.64
C ALA A 48 -3.16 6.14 -21.47
N LEU A 49 -2.05 6.22 -22.21
CA LEU A 49 -1.03 5.18 -22.36
C LEU A 49 0.05 5.20 -21.26
N GLY A 50 -0.10 6.07 -20.26
CA GLY A 50 0.93 6.34 -19.27
C GLY A 50 1.84 7.50 -19.66
N GLN A 51 2.91 7.68 -18.91
CA GLN A 51 3.87 8.76 -19.09
C GLN A 51 5.29 8.24 -18.90
N ASP A 52 6.22 8.76 -19.67
CA ASP A 52 7.65 8.52 -19.49
C ASP A 52 8.26 9.68 -18.67
N THR A 53 9.26 9.35 -17.86
CA THR A 53 9.97 10.34 -17.07
C THR A 53 10.91 11.15 -17.99
N ASN A 54 10.74 12.47 -18.00
CA ASN A 54 11.68 13.35 -18.70
C ASN A 54 12.92 13.58 -17.83
N LEU A 55 14.00 12.85 -18.10
CA LEU A 55 15.26 12.94 -17.38
C LEU A 55 16.26 13.92 -18.03
N GLY A 56 15.87 14.68 -19.05
CA GLY A 56 16.76 15.58 -19.80
C GLY A 56 17.50 16.59 -18.90
N PHE A 57 16.86 17.10 -17.86
CA PHE A 57 17.48 18.04 -16.91
C PHE A 57 18.60 17.40 -16.05
N LEU A 58 18.65 16.06 -15.98
CA LEU A 58 19.66 15.31 -15.23
C LEU A 58 20.90 14.97 -16.09
N ALA A 59 20.90 15.33 -17.38
CA ALA A 59 22.02 15.06 -18.29
C ALA A 59 23.37 15.66 -17.83
N ALA A 60 23.32 16.70 -17.00
CA ALA A 60 24.52 17.31 -16.39
C ALA A 60 25.12 16.47 -15.23
N MET A 61 24.49 15.35 -14.85
CA MET A 61 24.96 14.45 -13.79
C MET A 61 25.49 13.13 -14.39
N PRO A 62 26.76 13.07 -14.87
CA PRO A 62 27.27 11.93 -15.64
C PRO A 62 27.35 10.62 -14.85
N ASN A 63 27.36 10.70 -13.51
CA ASN A 63 27.44 9.53 -12.63
C ASN A 63 26.06 9.06 -12.11
N LEU A 64 24.96 9.70 -12.56
CA LEU A 64 23.62 9.30 -12.17
C LEU A 64 23.22 8.01 -12.91
N GLN A 65 22.91 6.96 -12.17
CA GLN A 65 22.44 5.71 -12.76
C GLN A 65 20.94 5.82 -13.09
N VAL A 66 20.64 5.46 -14.34
CA VAL A 66 19.27 5.38 -14.87
C VAL A 66 19.08 3.98 -15.45
N ASP A 67 17.99 3.31 -15.08
CA ASP A 67 17.58 2.03 -15.64
C ASP A 67 16.15 2.14 -16.18
N ARG A 68 15.96 1.72 -17.44
CA ARG A 68 14.65 1.71 -18.14
C ARG A 68 13.84 3.00 -17.97
N GLY A 69 14.51 4.15 -18.08
CA GLY A 69 13.87 5.47 -17.97
C GLY A 69 13.52 5.89 -16.55
N SER A 70 14.04 5.21 -15.53
CA SER A 70 13.86 5.57 -14.12
C SER A 70 15.21 5.78 -13.44
N VAL A 71 15.26 6.71 -12.48
CA VAL A 71 16.46 6.95 -11.67
C VAL A 71 16.63 5.84 -10.65
N VAL A 72 17.81 5.22 -10.61
CA VAL A 72 18.11 4.18 -9.63
C VAL A 72 18.38 4.82 -8.27
N VAL A 73 17.69 4.31 -7.22
CA VAL A 73 17.85 4.75 -5.83
C VAL A 73 18.04 3.55 -4.92
N ASP A 74 18.70 3.78 -3.80
CA ASP A 74 18.79 2.81 -2.71
C ASP A 74 17.52 2.78 -1.84
N ALA A 75 17.55 1.98 -0.77
CA ALA A 75 16.44 1.85 0.16
C ALA A 75 16.10 3.16 0.92
N ASP A 76 17.03 4.10 0.98
CA ASP A 76 16.92 5.39 1.63
C ASP A 76 16.64 6.53 0.63
N MET A 77 16.31 6.17 -0.63
CA MET A 77 15.99 7.08 -1.74
C MET A 77 17.18 7.91 -2.22
N MET A 78 18.41 7.57 -1.85
CA MET A 78 19.61 8.21 -2.37
C MET A 78 19.96 7.62 -3.74
N THR A 79 20.35 8.47 -4.67
CA THR A 79 20.80 8.06 -6.00
C THR A 79 22.27 7.57 -5.97
N SER A 80 22.80 7.16 -7.10
CA SER A 80 24.23 6.88 -7.26
C SER A 80 25.15 8.08 -7.03
N VAL A 81 24.59 9.29 -6.98
CA VAL A 81 25.32 10.53 -6.68
C VAL A 81 25.09 10.90 -5.21
N PRO A 82 26.14 10.89 -4.36
CA PRO A 82 26.03 11.19 -2.94
C PRO A 82 25.37 12.54 -2.67
N GLY A 83 24.36 12.56 -1.75
CA GLY A 83 23.61 13.77 -1.41
C GLY A 83 22.51 14.14 -2.39
N VAL A 84 22.30 13.35 -3.46
CA VAL A 84 21.18 13.51 -4.39
C VAL A 84 20.16 12.42 -4.15
N PHE A 85 18.91 12.83 -3.93
CA PHE A 85 17.80 11.93 -3.63
C PHE A 85 16.72 12.05 -4.70
N ALA A 86 16.03 10.95 -4.97
CA ALA A 86 14.93 10.93 -5.93
C ALA A 86 13.75 10.10 -5.40
N GLY A 87 12.54 10.38 -5.89
CA GLY A 87 11.33 9.66 -5.49
C GLY A 87 10.15 9.95 -6.40
N GLY A 88 8.98 9.37 -6.09
CA GLY A 88 7.79 9.49 -6.92
C GLY A 88 7.92 8.71 -8.23
N ASP A 89 7.32 9.22 -9.29
CA ASP A 89 7.18 8.54 -10.58
C ASP A 89 8.50 8.40 -11.37
N MET A 90 9.54 9.10 -10.94
CA MET A 90 10.85 9.04 -11.58
C MET A 90 11.75 7.91 -11.10
N VAL A 91 11.34 7.17 -10.08
CA VAL A 91 12.06 6.00 -9.56
C VAL A 91 11.24 4.72 -9.77
N PRO A 92 11.85 3.52 -9.75
CA PRO A 92 11.12 2.26 -9.89
C PRO A 92 10.07 2.09 -8.78
N GLY A 93 8.85 1.66 -9.15
CA GLY A 93 7.74 1.40 -8.24
C GLY A 93 6.38 1.73 -8.86
N ASP A 94 5.32 1.59 -8.06
CA ASP A 94 3.98 1.98 -8.48
C ASP A 94 3.86 3.50 -8.59
N ARG A 95 3.36 3.96 -9.73
CA ARG A 95 3.16 5.39 -10.02
C ARG A 95 1.82 5.86 -9.48
N ASN A 96 1.78 6.15 -8.19
CA ASN A 96 0.61 6.70 -7.52
C ASN A 96 1.01 7.65 -6.38
N VAL A 97 0.04 8.47 -5.95
CA VAL A 97 0.26 9.51 -4.93
C VAL A 97 0.72 8.93 -3.60
N THR A 98 0.17 7.80 -3.18
CA THR A 98 0.52 7.16 -1.90
C THR A 98 1.99 6.74 -1.87
N VAL A 99 2.46 6.12 -2.94
CA VAL A 99 3.86 5.69 -3.08
C VAL A 99 4.78 6.91 -3.14
N ALA A 100 4.41 7.95 -3.91
CA ALA A 100 5.18 9.18 -4.02
C ALA A 100 5.35 9.88 -2.66
N ILE A 101 4.29 9.97 -1.85
CA ILE A 101 4.35 10.50 -0.46
C ILE A 101 5.26 9.63 0.41
N GLY A 102 5.15 8.31 0.29
CA GLY A 102 6.02 7.36 1.00
C GLY A 102 7.51 7.54 0.65
N HIS A 103 7.82 7.74 -0.64
CA HIS A 103 9.17 8.06 -1.12
C HIS A 103 9.66 9.39 -0.53
N GLY A 104 8.85 10.44 -0.59
CA GLY A 104 9.20 11.75 0.00
C GLY A 104 9.49 11.68 1.51
N LYS A 105 8.67 10.93 2.27
CA LYS A 105 8.89 10.74 3.71
C LYS A 105 10.20 9.99 4.00
N ARG A 106 10.54 8.96 3.21
CA ARG A 106 11.81 8.24 3.36
C ARG A 106 12.99 9.12 2.98
N ALA A 107 12.92 9.80 1.84
CA ALA A 107 13.95 10.72 1.41
C ALA A 107 14.22 11.83 2.44
N ALA A 108 13.18 12.45 3.01
CA ALA A 108 13.33 13.50 4.02
C ALA A 108 14.09 13.02 5.28
N ARG A 109 13.77 11.82 5.77
CA ARG A 109 14.49 11.20 6.91
C ARG A 109 15.96 10.91 6.57
N ALA A 110 16.20 10.41 5.37
CA ALA A 110 17.53 10.08 4.89
C ALA A 110 18.37 11.35 4.65
N ILE A 111 17.80 12.41 4.09
CA ILE A 111 18.43 13.73 3.93
C ILE A 111 18.82 14.31 5.28
N ASP A 112 17.92 14.29 6.26
CA ASP A 112 18.19 14.80 7.61
C ASP A 112 19.37 14.05 8.26
N ALA A 113 19.38 12.72 8.16
CA ALA A 113 20.48 11.90 8.68
C ALA A 113 21.81 12.17 7.94
N TRP A 114 21.75 12.27 6.60
CA TRP A 114 22.90 12.56 5.78
C TRP A 114 23.53 13.91 6.10
N LEU A 115 22.72 14.96 6.26
CA LEU A 115 23.18 16.30 6.64
C LEU A 115 23.79 16.34 8.04
N LYS A 116 23.33 15.50 8.94
CA LYS A 116 23.87 15.35 10.30
C LYS A 116 25.10 14.43 10.39
N GLY A 117 25.46 13.76 9.31
CA GLY A 117 26.55 12.78 9.29
C GLY A 117 26.26 11.53 10.12
N VAL A 118 24.97 11.17 10.32
CA VAL A 118 24.54 9.98 11.05
C VAL A 118 23.82 9.00 10.15
N THR A 119 23.75 7.73 10.54
CA THR A 119 22.95 6.73 9.82
C THR A 119 21.48 6.93 10.15
N ALA A 120 20.62 6.92 9.11
CA ALA A 120 19.18 6.98 9.31
C ALA A 120 18.69 5.79 10.14
N THR A 121 18.00 6.07 11.25
CA THR A 121 17.44 5.02 12.10
C THR A 121 16.25 4.41 11.36
N LYS A 122 16.38 3.16 10.95
CA LYS A 122 15.27 2.38 10.38
C LYS A 122 14.42 1.89 11.54
N GLU A 123 13.23 2.47 11.71
CA GLU A 123 12.20 1.81 12.51
C GLU A 123 11.95 0.44 11.88
N LYS A 124 12.18 -0.63 12.63
CA LYS A 124 11.83 -1.98 12.19
C LYS A 124 10.31 -2.00 12.00
N PRO A 125 9.80 -2.17 10.77
CA PRO A 125 8.35 -2.25 10.60
C PRO A 125 7.86 -3.46 11.39
N VAL A 126 6.98 -3.23 12.34
CA VAL A 126 6.25 -4.31 13.02
C VAL A 126 5.26 -4.82 11.96
N GLY A 127 5.50 -6.03 11.46
CA GLY A 127 4.58 -6.68 10.55
C GLY A 127 3.21 -6.89 11.20
N PRO A 128 2.12 -6.95 10.42
CA PRO A 128 0.82 -7.30 10.97
C PRO A 128 0.85 -8.71 11.55
N ALA A 129 0.14 -8.92 12.65
CA ALA A 129 -0.04 -10.27 13.19
C ALA A 129 -0.84 -11.11 12.18
N SER A 130 -0.42 -12.35 11.97
CA SER A 130 -1.16 -13.33 11.18
C SER A 130 -2.47 -13.73 11.89
N PHE A 131 -3.44 -14.22 11.12
CA PHE A 131 -4.79 -14.50 11.63
C PHE A 131 -4.79 -15.54 12.77
N ASP A 132 -3.92 -16.52 12.73
CA ASP A 132 -3.73 -17.55 13.75
C ASP A 132 -3.27 -17.02 15.12
N ARG A 133 -2.72 -15.80 15.13
CA ARG A 133 -2.29 -15.10 16.35
C ARG A 133 -3.37 -14.21 16.95
N LEU A 134 -4.47 -13.97 16.23
CA LEU A 134 -5.59 -13.19 16.72
C LEU A 134 -6.49 -14.07 17.59
N ASN A 135 -7.14 -13.47 18.58
CA ASN A 135 -8.21 -14.14 19.31
C ASN A 135 -9.59 -13.63 18.85
N PRO A 136 -10.22 -14.28 17.83
CA PRO A 136 -11.47 -13.83 17.25
C PRO A 136 -12.66 -13.86 18.20
N TRP A 137 -12.55 -14.56 19.32
CA TRP A 137 -13.60 -14.62 20.35
C TRP A 137 -14.09 -13.25 20.82
N TYR A 138 -13.20 -12.26 20.80
CA TYR A 138 -13.52 -10.89 21.25
C TYR A 138 -14.21 -10.03 20.19
N TYR A 139 -14.43 -10.56 18.98
CA TYR A 139 -15.00 -9.79 17.87
C TYR A 139 -16.38 -10.31 17.49
N ALA A 140 -17.28 -9.39 17.12
CA ALA A 140 -18.59 -9.77 16.61
C ALA A 140 -18.48 -10.40 15.23
N ASP A 141 -19.04 -11.60 15.07
CA ASP A 141 -19.22 -12.22 13.77
C ASP A 141 -20.41 -11.58 13.05
N ALA A 142 -20.13 -10.79 12.03
CA ALA A 142 -21.12 -10.10 11.23
C ALA A 142 -20.61 -9.89 9.80
N PRO A 143 -21.49 -9.94 8.78
CA PRO A 143 -21.10 -9.68 7.41
C PRO A 143 -20.59 -8.24 7.24
N GLN A 144 -19.62 -8.09 6.32
CA GLN A 144 -19.07 -6.78 5.96
C GLN A 144 -20.16 -5.85 5.45
N LYS A 145 -20.15 -4.58 5.89
CA LYS A 145 -21.02 -3.53 5.35
C LYS A 145 -20.56 -3.14 3.95
N ILE A 146 -21.44 -3.37 2.99
CA ILE A 146 -21.16 -3.08 1.57
C ILE A 146 -21.53 -1.64 1.27
N ARG A 147 -20.65 -0.94 0.58
CA ARG A 147 -20.91 0.42 0.08
C ARG A 147 -22.00 0.38 -1.00
N PRO A 148 -23.03 1.23 -0.93
CA PRO A 148 -24.05 1.30 -1.98
C PRO A 148 -23.45 1.70 -3.32
N GLN A 149 -24.05 1.20 -4.39
CA GLN A 149 -23.71 1.62 -5.75
C GLN A 149 -24.93 2.21 -6.42
N LEU A 150 -24.72 3.25 -7.22
CA LEU A 150 -25.78 3.79 -8.07
C LEU A 150 -26.25 2.73 -9.06
N ASP A 151 -27.56 2.69 -9.32
CA ASP A 151 -28.10 1.86 -10.39
C ASP A 151 -27.61 2.32 -11.78
N ILE A 152 -27.71 1.44 -12.76
CA ILE A 152 -27.16 1.67 -14.10
C ILE A 152 -27.80 2.87 -14.81
N VAL A 153 -29.11 3.11 -14.63
CA VAL A 153 -29.81 4.22 -15.28
C VAL A 153 -29.27 5.54 -14.74
N ARG A 154 -29.10 5.63 -13.44
CA ARG A 154 -28.56 6.84 -12.79
C ARG A 154 -27.11 7.10 -13.16
N ARG A 155 -26.27 6.04 -13.30
CA ARG A 155 -24.89 6.16 -13.80
C ARG A 155 -24.81 6.76 -15.22
N GLN A 156 -25.80 6.53 -16.07
CA GLN A 156 -25.85 7.02 -17.44
C GLN A 156 -26.31 8.47 -17.54
N THR A 157 -26.97 8.98 -16.52
CA THR A 157 -27.64 10.28 -16.56
C THR A 157 -27.02 11.32 -15.62
N THR A 158 -26.10 10.94 -14.76
CA THR A 158 -25.45 11.84 -13.78
C THR A 158 -23.95 11.61 -13.71
N PHE A 159 -23.23 12.59 -13.15
CA PHE A 159 -21.81 12.48 -12.78
C PHE A 159 -21.60 12.25 -11.28
N GLU A 160 -22.64 11.77 -10.59
CA GLU A 160 -22.52 11.39 -9.17
C GLU A 160 -21.54 10.22 -9.00
N GLU A 161 -20.89 10.16 -7.85
CA GLU A 161 -19.98 9.06 -7.53
C GLU A 161 -20.72 7.73 -7.52
N VAL A 162 -20.29 6.78 -8.35
CA VAL A 162 -20.96 5.49 -8.54
C VAL A 162 -20.91 4.64 -7.28
N LEU A 163 -19.75 4.54 -6.63
CA LEU A 163 -19.56 3.80 -5.39
C LEU A 163 -19.68 4.77 -4.21
N GLN A 164 -20.83 4.80 -3.56
CA GLN A 164 -21.14 5.73 -2.48
C GLN A 164 -20.39 5.40 -1.18
N GLY A 165 -20.37 6.32 -0.23
CA GLY A 165 -19.81 6.12 1.10
C GLY A 165 -20.65 5.20 1.98
N LEU A 166 -20.08 4.74 3.08
CA LEU A 166 -20.84 4.16 4.18
C LEU A 166 -21.59 5.26 4.94
N THR A 167 -22.73 4.93 5.52
CA THR A 167 -23.35 5.81 6.52
C THR A 167 -22.45 5.89 7.77
N GLU A 168 -22.58 6.94 8.56
CA GLU A 168 -21.84 7.09 9.81
C GLU A 168 -21.99 5.87 10.72
N GLU A 169 -23.22 5.37 10.89
CA GLU A 169 -23.51 4.18 11.68
C GLU A 169 -22.76 2.95 11.17
N ASN A 170 -22.79 2.69 9.86
CA ASN A 170 -22.09 1.57 9.24
C ASN A 170 -20.56 1.72 9.34
N ALA A 171 -20.04 2.93 9.17
CA ALA A 171 -18.62 3.21 9.31
C ALA A 171 -18.14 3.00 10.75
N LEU A 172 -18.89 3.46 11.75
CA LEU A 172 -18.60 3.24 13.17
C LEU A 172 -18.68 1.76 13.54
N PHE A 173 -19.66 1.03 13.00
CA PHE A 173 -19.77 -0.42 13.20
C PHE A 173 -18.53 -1.15 12.68
N GLU A 174 -18.11 -0.87 11.44
CA GLU A 174 -16.91 -1.48 10.86
C GLU A 174 -15.63 -1.07 11.61
N ALA A 175 -15.51 0.19 12.02
CA ALA A 175 -14.37 0.67 12.78
C ALA A 175 -14.22 0.00 14.15
N ARG A 176 -15.34 -0.25 14.85
CA ARG A 176 -15.35 -0.87 16.18
C ARG A 176 -14.94 -2.34 16.18
N ARG A 177 -15.03 -3.01 15.05
CA ARG A 177 -14.59 -4.40 14.90
C ARG A 177 -13.25 -4.55 14.18
N CYS A 178 -12.45 -3.47 14.11
CA CYS A 178 -11.09 -3.51 13.63
C CYS A 178 -10.22 -4.40 14.54
N MET A 179 -9.58 -5.41 13.98
CA MET A 179 -8.77 -6.36 14.73
C MET A 179 -7.39 -5.82 15.13
N SER A 180 -6.99 -4.65 14.66
CA SER A 180 -5.69 -4.01 14.91
C SER A 180 -4.44 -4.85 14.56
N CYS A 181 -4.58 -6.12 14.23
CA CYS A 181 -3.59 -7.07 13.68
C CYS A 181 -2.13 -6.85 14.15
N GLY A 182 -1.88 -7.08 15.44
CA GLY A 182 -0.56 -6.91 16.07
C GLY A 182 -0.34 -5.55 16.73
N ASN A 183 -1.23 -4.58 16.53
CA ASN A 183 -1.11 -3.28 17.15
C ASN A 183 -1.97 -3.21 18.43
N CYS A 184 -1.33 -3.14 19.58
CA CYS A 184 -2.01 -3.06 20.88
C CYS A 184 -2.91 -1.82 20.96
N PHE A 185 -4.20 -2.00 21.29
CA PHE A 185 -5.19 -0.95 21.50
C PHE A 185 -5.62 -0.79 22.97
N GLU A 186 -4.80 -1.32 23.88
CA GLU A 186 -4.94 -1.11 25.34
C GLU A 186 -6.27 -1.64 25.93
N CYS A 187 -6.73 -2.83 25.49
CA CYS A 187 -7.98 -3.45 25.95
C CYS A 187 -7.91 -4.03 27.38
N ASP A 188 -6.77 -3.99 28.04
CA ASP A 188 -6.55 -4.50 29.39
C ASP A 188 -6.64 -6.03 29.58
N ASN A 189 -6.94 -6.83 28.56
CA ASN A 189 -7.06 -8.28 28.71
C ASN A 189 -5.82 -8.93 29.31
N CYS A 190 -4.63 -8.64 28.76
CA CYS A 190 -3.38 -9.19 29.27
C CYS A 190 -3.11 -8.84 30.74
N TYR A 191 -3.55 -7.66 31.17
CA TYR A 191 -3.46 -7.21 32.55
C TYR A 191 -4.43 -8.01 33.43
N GLY A 192 -5.69 -8.15 33.00
CA GLY A 192 -6.74 -8.82 33.79
C GLY A 192 -6.56 -10.33 33.94
N VAL A 193 -5.97 -11.01 32.94
CA VAL A 193 -5.79 -12.47 32.96
C VAL A 193 -4.44 -12.92 33.55
N CYS A 194 -3.54 -12.00 33.88
CA CYS A 194 -2.26 -12.37 34.42
C CYS A 194 -2.34 -12.91 35.86
N PRO A 195 -2.07 -14.21 36.11
CA PRO A 195 -2.23 -14.79 37.43
C PRO A 195 -1.20 -14.28 38.45
N ASP A 196 -0.09 -13.75 37.96
CA ASP A 196 1.04 -13.31 38.81
C ASP A 196 1.16 -11.78 38.87
N ASN A 197 0.18 -11.03 38.33
CA ASN A 197 0.19 -9.57 38.24
C ASN A 197 1.47 -8.98 37.61
N ALA A 198 2.08 -9.75 36.72
CA ALA A 198 3.34 -9.36 36.07
C ALA A 198 3.16 -8.32 34.93
N VAL A 199 1.92 -8.01 34.54
CA VAL A 199 1.64 -7.00 33.49
C VAL A 199 1.37 -5.66 34.15
N ILE A 200 2.15 -4.65 33.77
CA ILE A 200 2.11 -3.29 34.34
C ILE A 200 1.52 -2.33 33.31
N LYS A 201 0.49 -1.56 33.67
CA LYS A 201 -0.04 -0.46 32.85
C LYS A 201 0.87 0.74 32.93
N LEU A 202 1.26 1.28 31.79
CA LEU A 202 2.12 2.48 31.71
C LEU A 202 1.32 3.80 31.54
N GLY A 203 -0.01 3.70 31.44
CA GLY A 203 -0.91 4.82 31.21
C GLY A 203 -1.36 4.95 29.75
N PRO A 204 -2.34 5.81 29.46
CA PRO A 204 -2.96 5.96 28.15
C PRO A 204 -1.94 6.22 27.04
N GLY A 205 -2.01 5.48 25.95
CA GLY A 205 -1.11 5.56 24.79
C GLY A 205 0.28 4.97 24.99
N LYS A 206 0.61 4.47 26.20
CA LYS A 206 1.92 3.92 26.55
C LYS A 206 1.96 2.41 26.60
N ARG A 207 0.81 1.74 26.43
CA ARG A 207 0.66 0.29 26.43
C ARG A 207 1.05 -0.37 27.76
N PHE A 208 1.68 -1.55 27.71
CA PHE A 208 2.01 -2.38 28.86
C PHE A 208 3.48 -2.72 28.89
N ARG A 209 3.99 -3.01 30.09
CA ARG A 209 5.30 -3.58 30.33
C ARG A 209 5.15 -4.88 31.13
N PHE A 210 5.98 -5.88 30.83
CA PHE A 210 6.05 -7.11 31.60
C PHE A 210 7.14 -7.00 32.67
N ASN A 211 6.81 -7.38 33.89
CA ASN A 211 7.78 -7.53 34.96
C ASN A 211 8.28 -8.98 34.96
N TYR A 212 9.48 -9.17 34.43
CA TYR A 212 10.05 -10.49 34.29
C TYR A 212 10.48 -11.16 35.61
N ASP A 213 10.58 -10.43 36.72
CA ASP A 213 10.82 -11.02 38.06
C ASP A 213 9.61 -11.82 38.54
N TYR A 214 8.40 -11.49 38.04
CA TYR A 214 7.17 -12.19 38.41
C TYR A 214 6.56 -12.99 37.26
N CYS A 215 6.96 -12.73 36.02
CA CYS A 215 6.44 -13.45 34.87
C CYS A 215 7.01 -14.86 34.78
N LYS A 216 6.14 -15.85 34.85
CA LYS A 216 6.53 -17.26 34.67
C LYS A 216 6.44 -17.79 33.25
N GLY A 217 6.19 -16.93 32.26
CA GLY A 217 6.12 -17.32 30.84
C GLY A 217 4.93 -18.23 30.47
N CYS A 218 3.82 -18.18 31.21
CA CYS A 218 2.67 -19.08 30.98
C CYS A 218 1.91 -18.89 29.67
N GLY A 219 2.10 -17.78 28.96
CA GLY A 219 1.49 -17.50 27.65
C GLY A 219 0.02 -17.12 27.68
N ILE A 220 -0.69 -17.10 28.84
CA ILE A 220 -2.11 -16.75 28.91
C ILE A 220 -2.38 -15.37 28.31
N CYS A 221 -1.56 -14.38 28.63
CA CYS A 221 -1.69 -13.02 28.07
C CYS A 221 -1.55 -12.95 26.54
N ALA A 222 -0.72 -13.80 25.95
CA ALA A 222 -0.56 -13.91 24.50
C ALA A 222 -1.79 -14.56 23.85
N ASN A 223 -2.30 -15.65 24.44
CA ASN A 223 -3.49 -16.34 23.95
C ASN A 223 -4.77 -15.48 24.06
N GLU A 224 -4.88 -14.71 25.13
CA GLU A 224 -6.04 -13.84 25.38
C GLU A 224 -5.92 -12.47 24.68
N CYS A 225 -4.82 -12.21 23.95
CA CYS A 225 -4.66 -10.96 23.24
C CYS A 225 -5.54 -10.91 21.98
N PRO A 226 -6.58 -10.04 21.90
CA PRO A 226 -7.48 -10.00 20.75
C PRO A 226 -6.75 -9.70 19.43
N CYS A 227 -5.75 -8.82 19.47
CA CYS A 227 -5.04 -8.34 18.30
C CYS A 227 -3.67 -9.02 18.04
N GLY A 228 -3.31 -10.05 18.82
CA GLY A 228 -2.04 -10.76 18.62
C GLY A 228 -0.79 -9.91 18.83
N ALA A 229 -0.83 -8.92 19.72
CA ALA A 229 0.26 -7.96 19.94
C ALA A 229 1.36 -8.47 20.89
N ILE A 230 1.24 -9.69 21.41
CA ILE A 230 2.18 -10.26 22.39
C ILE A 230 2.86 -11.48 21.76
N ASP A 231 4.19 -11.44 21.71
CA ASP A 231 5.02 -12.54 21.24
C ASP A 231 5.59 -13.32 22.43
N MET A 232 5.58 -14.65 22.32
CA MET A 232 6.31 -15.54 23.22
C MET A 232 7.66 -15.88 22.59
N VAL A 233 8.73 -15.50 23.24
CA VAL A 233 10.10 -15.81 22.83
C VAL A 233 10.77 -16.68 23.90
N ARG A 234 11.67 -17.57 23.47
CA ARG A 234 12.46 -18.34 24.42
C ARG A 234 13.45 -17.41 25.11
N GLU A 235 13.63 -17.61 26.42
CA GLU A 235 14.76 -16.99 27.13
C GLU A 235 16.06 -17.65 26.68
N ASP A 236 17.06 -16.85 26.35
CA ASP A 236 18.43 -17.32 26.17
C ASP A 236 19.02 -17.48 27.58
N ILE A 237 19.07 -18.69 28.08
CA ILE A 237 19.63 -19.09 29.38
C ILE A 237 21.13 -19.33 29.20
#